data_17e633a1c6869372fc6bb272cf8af120
#
_entry.id   17e633a1c6869372fc6bb272cf8af120
#
_cell.length_a   1.000
_cell.length_b   1.000
_cell.length_c   1.000
_cell.angle_alpha   90.00
_cell.angle_beta   90.00
_cell.angle_gamma   90.00
#
_symmetry.space_group_name_H-M   'P 1'
#
loop_
_entity.id
_entity.type
_entity.pdbx_description
1 polymer ?
#
loop_
_entity_poly.entity_id
_entity_poly.type
_entity_poly.pdbx_seq_one_letter_code
_entity_poly.pdbx_strand_id
1 'polypeptide(L)'
;MEKKWALVTGASSGIGLAYAEELASRGYQLVIVSNEEQAIREKGEFLSEKYGIEVLPLYRDLAIPGAAKELYDTCQEKNIPIEVLVNNAGMFFFCETLQAKANIVEKMLYLHVTTPTQLCYYFGQEMKKRRHGYILNMSSLSCWLPYPGITLYASTKRYLKSFSRGLRSELLDYGVSVTVLCPGAVATNLYNLSNNLKTLAIRLGIMMRPEKLAKKGINALFHHRASLLPGLFNKICTPLVMLLPHGLVRWIMRTTKLVKLDR
;
A
#
# COMPACT_ATOMS: atom_id res chain seq x y z
N MET A 1 -13.71 -10.57 -25.55
CA MET A 1 -12.59 -10.79 -24.59
C MET A 1 -13.15 -10.79 -23.19
N GLU A 2 -12.72 -11.71 -22.36
CA GLU A 2 -13.13 -11.78 -20.96
C GLU A 2 -12.68 -10.51 -20.22
N LYS A 3 -13.56 -9.93 -19.38
CA LYS A 3 -13.24 -8.70 -18.63
C LYS A 3 -12.22 -9.01 -17.53
N LYS A 4 -11.13 -8.30 -17.51
CA LYS A 4 -10.08 -8.41 -16.47
C LYS A 4 -10.38 -7.43 -15.34
N TRP A 5 -10.39 -7.90 -14.10
CA TRP A 5 -10.71 -7.10 -12.93
C TRP A 5 -9.53 -6.89 -12.01
N ALA A 6 -9.40 -5.68 -11.51
CA ALA A 6 -8.42 -5.35 -10.48
C ALA A 6 -9.13 -4.76 -9.26
N LEU A 7 -8.67 -5.16 -8.07
CA LEU A 7 -9.12 -4.61 -6.79
C LEU A 7 -8.03 -3.73 -6.20
N VAL A 8 -8.37 -2.48 -5.86
CA VAL A 8 -7.45 -1.52 -5.25
C VAL A 8 -8.03 -0.99 -3.95
N THR A 9 -7.32 -1.21 -2.83
CA THR A 9 -7.71 -0.69 -1.52
C THR A 9 -7.10 0.69 -1.27
N GLY A 10 -7.85 1.58 -0.58
CA GLY A 10 -7.44 2.96 -0.32
C GLY A 10 -7.38 3.82 -1.59
N ALA A 11 -8.36 3.66 -2.49
CA ALA A 11 -8.34 4.23 -3.82
C ALA A 11 -9.05 5.60 -3.94
N SER A 12 -9.54 6.18 -2.85
CA SER A 12 -10.17 7.53 -2.86
C SER A 12 -9.18 8.65 -3.17
N SER A 13 -7.88 8.43 -2.91
CA SER A 13 -6.87 9.49 -3.09
C SER A 13 -5.44 8.91 -3.22
N GLY A 14 -4.47 9.78 -3.49
CA GLY A 14 -3.04 9.53 -3.38
C GLY A 14 -2.54 8.34 -4.21
N ILE A 15 -1.81 7.42 -3.56
CA ILE A 15 -1.17 6.28 -4.23
C ILE A 15 -2.22 5.28 -4.73
N GLY A 16 -3.28 5.05 -3.95
CA GLY A 16 -4.36 4.11 -4.32
C GLY A 16 -5.10 4.56 -5.57
N LEU A 17 -5.45 5.85 -5.65
CA LEU A 17 -6.06 6.42 -6.85
C LEU A 17 -5.11 6.31 -8.06
N ALA A 18 -3.83 6.60 -7.87
CA ALA A 18 -2.85 6.46 -8.95
C ALA A 18 -2.70 4.99 -9.44
N TYR A 19 -2.83 4.00 -8.56
CA TYR A 19 -2.91 2.59 -8.96
C TYR A 19 -4.18 2.28 -9.75
N ALA A 20 -5.31 2.81 -9.30
CA ALA A 20 -6.59 2.63 -10.01
C ALA A 20 -6.51 3.23 -11.42
N GLU A 21 -5.98 4.45 -11.57
CA GLU A 21 -5.76 5.09 -12.88
C GLU A 21 -4.79 4.31 -13.77
N GLU A 22 -3.69 3.82 -13.24
CA GLU A 22 -2.70 3.03 -14.01
C GLU A 22 -3.31 1.71 -14.51
N LEU A 23 -4.12 1.02 -13.69
CA LEU A 23 -4.81 -0.22 -14.08
C LEU A 23 -5.95 0.06 -15.07
N ALA A 24 -6.73 1.13 -14.85
CA ALA A 24 -7.76 1.58 -15.79
C ALA A 24 -7.19 1.89 -17.17
N SER A 25 -6.05 2.58 -17.24
CA SER A 25 -5.37 2.89 -18.50
C SER A 25 -4.88 1.66 -19.27
N ARG A 26 -4.81 0.50 -18.58
CA ARG A 26 -4.46 -0.81 -19.17
C ARG A 26 -5.70 -1.65 -19.50
N GLY A 27 -6.89 -1.09 -19.38
CA GLY A 27 -8.15 -1.75 -19.73
C GLY A 27 -8.71 -2.68 -18.65
N TYR A 28 -8.23 -2.62 -17.41
CA TYR A 28 -8.82 -3.35 -16.29
C TYR A 28 -10.13 -2.70 -15.85
N GLN A 29 -11.17 -3.51 -15.60
CA GLN A 29 -12.31 -3.13 -14.79
C GLN A 29 -11.88 -3.03 -13.34
N LEU A 30 -12.52 -2.19 -12.53
CA LEU A 30 -12.01 -1.91 -11.19
C LEU A 30 -13.03 -2.17 -10.09
N VAL A 31 -12.58 -2.78 -9.02
CA VAL A 31 -13.18 -2.67 -7.68
C VAL A 31 -12.31 -1.73 -6.88
N ILE A 32 -12.84 -0.59 -6.47
CA ILE A 32 -12.10 0.40 -5.68
C ILE A 32 -12.73 0.53 -4.30
N VAL A 33 -11.89 0.53 -3.26
CA VAL A 33 -12.35 0.48 -1.85
C VAL A 33 -11.75 1.62 -1.05
N SER A 34 -12.57 2.30 -0.25
CA SER A 34 -12.15 3.31 0.72
C SER A 34 -13.16 3.44 1.86
N ASN A 35 -12.72 4.00 2.98
CA ASN A 35 -13.58 4.43 4.08
C ASN A 35 -14.05 5.91 3.95
N GLU A 36 -13.91 6.50 2.78
CA GLU A 36 -14.39 7.85 2.43
C GLU A 36 -15.51 7.70 1.39
N GLU A 37 -16.77 7.62 1.86
CA GLU A 37 -17.91 7.22 1.01
C GLU A 37 -18.10 8.12 -0.20
N GLN A 38 -18.21 9.42 0.00
CA GLN A 38 -18.42 10.37 -1.09
C GLN A 38 -17.23 10.35 -2.06
N ALA A 39 -16.01 10.40 -1.52
CA ALA A 39 -14.81 10.45 -2.35
C ALA A 39 -14.65 9.19 -3.21
N ILE A 40 -14.96 7.99 -2.67
CA ILE A 40 -14.81 6.76 -3.47
C ILE A 40 -15.85 6.65 -4.58
N ARG A 41 -17.08 7.16 -4.36
CA ARG A 41 -18.12 7.21 -5.39
C ARG A 41 -17.73 8.17 -6.53
N GLU A 42 -17.31 9.39 -6.19
CA GLU A 42 -16.84 10.40 -7.17
C GLU A 42 -15.65 9.87 -7.99
N LYS A 43 -14.72 9.15 -7.35
CA LYS A 43 -13.58 8.54 -8.07
C LYS A 43 -14.02 7.37 -8.94
N GLY A 44 -15.03 6.62 -8.55
CA GLY A 44 -15.63 5.58 -9.38
C GLY A 44 -16.19 6.13 -10.68
N GLU A 45 -17.00 7.18 -10.59
CA GLU A 45 -17.57 7.89 -11.74
C GLU A 45 -16.48 8.46 -12.64
N PHE A 46 -15.54 9.22 -12.06
CA PHE A 46 -14.40 9.78 -12.79
C PHE A 46 -13.60 8.72 -13.58
N LEU A 47 -13.28 7.59 -12.96
CA LEU A 47 -12.52 6.53 -13.61
C LEU A 47 -13.32 5.84 -14.71
N SER A 48 -14.61 5.62 -14.48
CA SER A 48 -15.52 5.03 -15.48
C SER A 48 -15.64 5.92 -16.72
N GLU A 49 -15.88 7.20 -16.53
CA GLU A 49 -16.00 8.18 -17.64
C GLU A 49 -14.69 8.36 -18.40
N LYS A 50 -13.59 8.54 -17.66
CA LYS A 50 -12.29 8.84 -18.27
C LYS A 50 -11.71 7.68 -19.08
N TYR A 51 -11.93 6.45 -18.63
CA TYR A 51 -11.28 5.26 -19.23
C TYR A 51 -12.25 4.33 -19.96
N GLY A 52 -13.57 4.59 -19.90
CA GLY A 52 -14.59 3.75 -20.54
C GLY A 52 -14.66 2.33 -19.96
N ILE A 53 -14.42 2.17 -18.67
CA ILE A 53 -14.38 0.89 -17.96
C ILE A 53 -15.52 0.77 -16.95
N GLU A 54 -15.81 -0.46 -16.53
CA GLU A 54 -16.67 -0.68 -15.37
C GLU A 54 -15.89 -0.46 -14.07
N VAL A 55 -16.49 0.29 -13.14
CA VAL A 55 -15.92 0.55 -11.82
C VAL A 55 -16.97 0.25 -10.77
N LEU A 56 -16.64 -0.58 -9.80
CA LEU A 56 -17.43 -0.84 -8.59
C LEU A 56 -16.79 -0.10 -7.41
N PRO A 57 -17.28 1.09 -7.04
CA PRO A 57 -16.82 1.79 -5.85
C PRO A 57 -17.48 1.19 -4.60
N LEU A 58 -16.69 0.82 -3.61
CA LEU A 58 -17.14 0.25 -2.34
C LEU A 58 -16.69 1.12 -1.17
N TYR A 59 -17.67 1.65 -0.43
CA TYR A 59 -17.43 2.24 0.88
C TYR A 59 -17.26 1.13 1.91
N ARG A 60 -16.06 1.03 2.51
CA ARG A 60 -15.77 0.03 3.55
C ARG A 60 -14.57 0.42 4.41
N ASP A 61 -14.74 0.36 5.74
CA ASP A 61 -13.62 0.47 6.66
C ASP A 61 -12.87 -0.87 6.73
N LEU A 62 -11.65 -0.89 6.23
CA LEU A 62 -10.78 -2.07 6.25
C LEU A 62 -9.98 -2.23 7.54
N ALA A 63 -10.17 -1.34 8.52
CA ALA A 63 -9.51 -1.37 9.81
C ALA A 63 -10.35 -2.07 10.91
N ILE A 64 -11.34 -2.89 10.51
CA ILE A 64 -12.22 -3.62 11.42
C ILE A 64 -12.21 -5.13 11.14
N PRO A 65 -12.54 -5.96 12.14
CA PRO A 65 -12.70 -7.40 11.95
C PRO A 65 -13.72 -7.73 10.86
N GLY A 66 -13.45 -8.78 10.08
CA GLY A 66 -14.38 -9.28 9.06
C GLY A 66 -14.36 -8.54 7.72
N ALA A 67 -13.85 -7.29 7.67
CA ALA A 67 -13.92 -6.46 6.47
C ALA A 67 -13.30 -7.10 5.20
N ALA A 68 -12.22 -7.85 5.35
CA ALA A 68 -11.60 -8.57 4.24
C ALA A 68 -12.50 -9.68 3.68
N LYS A 69 -13.17 -10.43 4.57
CA LYS A 69 -14.10 -11.50 4.16
C LYS A 69 -15.31 -10.92 3.45
N GLU A 70 -15.92 -9.90 4.00
CA GLU A 70 -17.06 -9.21 3.40
C GLU A 70 -16.72 -8.62 2.02
N LEU A 71 -15.52 -8.05 1.85
CA LEU A 71 -15.06 -7.54 0.55
C LEU A 71 -14.90 -8.69 -0.46
N TYR A 72 -14.34 -9.81 -0.03
CA TYR A 72 -14.23 -11.00 -0.86
C TYR A 72 -15.62 -11.53 -1.25
N ASP A 73 -16.53 -11.68 -0.29
CA ASP A 73 -17.89 -12.17 -0.54
C ASP A 73 -18.65 -11.27 -1.52
N THR A 74 -18.54 -9.95 -1.37
CA THR A 74 -19.12 -8.97 -2.31
C THR A 74 -18.62 -9.20 -3.75
N CYS A 75 -17.35 -9.52 -3.94
CA CYS A 75 -16.81 -9.83 -5.26
C CYS A 75 -17.34 -11.18 -5.78
N GLN A 76 -17.47 -12.20 -4.91
CA GLN A 76 -18.02 -13.51 -5.30
C GLN A 76 -19.49 -13.42 -5.68
N GLU A 77 -20.32 -12.76 -4.89
CA GLU A 77 -21.76 -12.54 -5.17
C GLU A 77 -22.01 -11.83 -6.50
N LYS A 78 -21.11 -10.93 -6.88
CA LYS A 78 -21.17 -10.21 -8.16
C LYS A 78 -20.48 -10.94 -9.32
N ASN A 79 -19.94 -12.14 -9.07
CA ASN A 79 -19.16 -12.91 -10.05
C ASN A 79 -18.01 -12.10 -10.66
N ILE A 80 -17.27 -11.35 -9.84
CA ILE A 80 -16.12 -10.53 -10.25
C ILE A 80 -14.83 -11.30 -9.99
N PRO A 81 -14.17 -11.87 -11.02
CA PRO A 81 -12.92 -12.61 -10.87
C PRO A 81 -11.73 -11.65 -10.79
N ILE A 82 -11.28 -11.35 -9.58
CA ILE A 82 -10.12 -10.45 -9.39
C ILE A 82 -8.85 -11.10 -9.91
N GLU A 83 -8.25 -10.51 -10.94
CA GLU A 83 -6.96 -10.90 -11.50
C GLU A 83 -5.80 -10.16 -10.82
N VAL A 84 -5.99 -8.88 -10.47
CA VAL A 84 -4.99 -8.05 -9.79
C VAL A 84 -5.51 -7.56 -8.44
N LEU A 85 -4.81 -7.89 -7.37
CA LEU A 85 -5.07 -7.37 -6.03
C LEU A 85 -3.99 -6.37 -5.63
N VAL A 86 -4.38 -5.12 -5.34
CA VAL A 86 -3.49 -4.08 -4.82
C VAL A 86 -3.87 -3.73 -3.37
N ASN A 87 -3.14 -4.28 -2.41
CA ASN A 87 -3.24 -3.96 -0.99
C ASN A 87 -2.45 -2.66 -0.72
N ASN A 88 -3.13 -1.52 -0.87
CA ASN A 88 -2.54 -0.20 -0.70
C ASN A 88 -3.09 0.56 0.53
N ALA A 89 -4.32 0.30 0.96
CA ALA A 89 -4.92 0.98 2.11
C ALA A 89 -3.97 0.99 3.31
N GLY A 90 -3.87 2.13 3.94
CA GLY A 90 -2.96 2.29 5.07
C GLY A 90 -3.12 3.64 5.74
N MET A 91 -2.63 3.71 6.97
CA MET A 91 -2.59 4.92 7.78
C MET A 91 -1.17 5.17 8.27
N PHE A 92 -0.87 6.40 8.61
CA PHE A 92 0.42 6.79 9.19
C PHE A 92 0.18 7.80 10.30
N PHE A 93 0.85 7.60 11.40
CA PHE A 93 0.98 8.60 12.46
C PHE A 93 2.38 8.52 13.06
N PHE A 94 2.81 9.63 13.60
CA PHE A 94 4.10 9.77 14.24
C PHE A 94 3.87 9.92 15.75
N CYS A 95 4.11 8.85 16.51
CA CYS A 95 3.88 8.78 17.94
C CYS A 95 4.70 7.66 18.57
N GLU A 96 5.13 7.81 19.81
CA GLU A 96 5.64 6.67 20.58
C GLU A 96 4.54 5.64 20.78
N THR A 97 4.87 4.37 20.65
CA THR A 97 3.87 3.29 20.68
C THR A 97 3.04 3.28 21.97
N LEU A 98 3.67 3.56 23.10
CA LEU A 98 3.00 3.54 24.41
C LEU A 98 2.14 4.79 24.67
N GLN A 99 2.29 5.84 23.89
CA GLN A 99 1.46 7.06 23.94
C GLN A 99 0.28 7.01 22.94
N ALA A 100 0.31 6.06 22.00
CA ALA A 100 -0.78 5.90 21.05
C ALA A 100 -2.03 5.38 21.75
N LYS A 101 -3.21 5.89 21.36
CA LYS A 101 -4.49 5.36 21.86
C LYS A 101 -4.65 3.90 21.41
N ALA A 102 -5.10 3.02 22.30
CA ALA A 102 -5.24 1.58 22.04
C ALA A 102 -6.04 1.27 20.76
N ASN A 103 -7.13 1.99 20.52
CA ASN A 103 -7.95 1.82 19.31
C ASN A 103 -7.19 2.19 18.00
N ILE A 104 -6.24 3.12 18.05
CA ILE A 104 -5.41 3.48 16.90
C ILE A 104 -4.36 2.39 16.63
N VAL A 105 -3.78 1.81 17.70
CA VAL A 105 -2.87 0.66 17.58
C VAL A 105 -3.59 -0.51 16.91
N GLU A 106 -4.79 -0.85 17.40
CA GLU A 106 -5.62 -1.92 16.85
C GLU A 106 -5.99 -1.68 15.38
N LYS A 107 -6.50 -0.48 15.06
CA LYS A 107 -6.81 -0.11 13.68
C LYS A 107 -5.62 -0.25 12.75
N MET A 108 -4.43 0.16 13.17
CA MET A 108 -3.23 0.00 12.34
C MET A 108 -2.87 -1.48 12.12
N LEU A 109 -3.01 -2.32 13.14
CA LEU A 109 -2.78 -3.76 13.01
C LEU A 109 -3.78 -4.41 12.05
N TYR A 110 -5.07 -4.09 12.17
CA TYR A 110 -6.07 -4.57 11.21
C TYR A 110 -5.72 -4.12 9.79
N LEU A 111 -5.54 -2.82 9.57
CA LEU A 111 -5.39 -2.25 8.25
C LEU A 111 -4.08 -2.66 7.55
N HIS A 112 -2.98 -2.83 8.31
CA HIS A 112 -1.67 -3.11 7.73
C HIS A 112 -1.23 -4.57 7.79
N VAL A 113 -1.85 -5.37 8.66
CA VAL A 113 -1.45 -6.77 8.90
C VAL A 113 -2.59 -7.71 8.58
N THR A 114 -3.68 -7.65 9.35
CA THR A 114 -4.76 -8.64 9.28
C THR A 114 -5.48 -8.60 7.94
N THR A 115 -5.99 -7.44 7.55
CA THR A 115 -6.77 -7.28 6.32
C THR A 115 -5.99 -7.63 5.04
N PRO A 116 -4.78 -7.09 4.79
CA PRO A 116 -4.04 -7.47 3.60
C PRO A 116 -3.64 -8.96 3.58
N THR A 117 -3.37 -9.56 4.75
CA THR A 117 -3.10 -10.99 4.85
C THR A 117 -4.33 -11.81 4.46
N GLN A 118 -5.50 -11.45 4.98
CA GLN A 118 -6.77 -12.13 4.66
C GLN A 118 -7.19 -11.92 3.20
N LEU A 119 -7.01 -10.73 2.63
CA LEU A 119 -7.27 -10.48 1.21
C LEU A 119 -6.34 -11.33 0.33
N CYS A 120 -5.05 -11.42 0.67
CA CYS A 120 -4.12 -12.31 -0.01
C CYS A 120 -4.55 -13.78 0.12
N TYR A 121 -5.05 -14.19 1.28
CA TYR A 121 -5.54 -15.55 1.51
C TYR A 121 -6.75 -15.87 0.63
N TYR A 122 -7.80 -15.06 0.66
CA TYR A 122 -9.04 -15.32 -0.08
C TYR A 122 -8.82 -15.23 -1.60
N PHE A 123 -8.33 -14.11 -2.10
CA PHE A 123 -8.12 -13.93 -3.53
C PHE A 123 -6.96 -14.77 -4.07
N GLY A 124 -5.94 -15.02 -3.24
CA GLY A 124 -4.81 -15.89 -3.60
C GLY A 124 -5.23 -17.33 -3.83
N GLN A 125 -6.21 -17.86 -3.08
CA GLN A 125 -6.76 -19.20 -3.33
C GLN A 125 -7.42 -19.28 -4.71
N GLU A 126 -8.22 -18.28 -5.09
CA GLU A 126 -8.86 -18.24 -6.41
C GLU A 126 -7.83 -18.09 -7.54
N MET A 127 -6.84 -17.22 -7.35
CA MET A 127 -5.73 -17.06 -8.29
C MET A 127 -4.94 -18.37 -8.44
N LYS A 128 -4.67 -19.07 -7.34
CA LYS A 128 -4.00 -20.38 -7.33
C LYS A 128 -4.79 -21.43 -8.13
N LYS A 129 -6.11 -21.53 -7.93
CA LYS A 129 -6.98 -22.43 -8.69
C LYS A 129 -6.93 -22.15 -10.19
N ARG A 130 -7.02 -20.87 -10.57
CA ARG A 130 -6.94 -20.42 -11.98
C ARG A 130 -5.54 -20.52 -12.57
N ARG A 131 -4.51 -20.73 -11.76
CA ARG A 131 -3.09 -20.69 -12.12
C ARG A 131 -2.68 -19.36 -12.76
N HIS A 132 -3.33 -18.28 -12.36
CA HIS A 132 -3.09 -16.94 -12.89
C HIS A 132 -3.54 -15.87 -11.90
N GLY A 133 -2.71 -14.87 -11.65
CA GLY A 133 -3.05 -13.72 -10.82
C GLY A 133 -1.86 -12.89 -10.37
N TYR A 134 -2.16 -11.72 -9.83
CA TYR A 134 -1.15 -10.73 -9.45
C TYR A 134 -1.52 -10.09 -8.11
N ILE A 135 -0.60 -10.08 -7.16
CA ILE A 135 -0.78 -9.46 -5.84
C ILE A 135 0.32 -8.42 -5.61
N LEU A 136 -0.07 -7.17 -5.38
CA LEU A 136 0.84 -6.09 -5.00
C LEU A 136 0.54 -5.65 -3.57
N ASN A 137 1.54 -5.74 -2.70
CA ASN A 137 1.45 -5.30 -1.32
C ASN A 137 2.29 -4.04 -1.09
N MET A 138 1.64 -2.97 -0.55
CA MET A 138 2.29 -1.69 -0.25
C MET A 138 2.95 -1.72 1.13
N SER A 139 4.24 -2.01 1.14
CA SER A 139 5.10 -1.81 2.30
C SER A 139 5.62 -0.35 2.35
N SER A 140 6.76 -0.12 2.90
CA SER A 140 7.43 1.18 3.00
C SER A 140 8.93 0.98 3.15
N LEU A 141 9.72 1.98 2.82
CA LEU A 141 11.14 2.06 3.18
C LEU A 141 11.36 1.91 4.69
N SER A 142 10.39 2.34 5.51
CA SER A 142 10.43 2.19 6.97
C SER A 142 10.54 0.74 7.45
N CYS A 143 10.22 -0.25 6.60
CA CYS A 143 10.38 -1.67 6.95
C CYS A 143 11.82 -2.07 7.30
N TRP A 144 12.80 -1.25 6.95
CA TRP A 144 14.21 -1.40 7.35
C TRP A 144 14.62 -0.46 8.49
N LEU A 145 13.76 0.49 8.89
CA LEU A 145 14.08 1.61 9.76
C LEU A 145 13.18 1.63 11.01
N PRO A 146 13.41 0.71 12.00
CA PRO A 146 12.58 0.66 13.21
C PRO A 146 12.96 1.79 14.17
N TYR A 147 12.63 3.03 13.81
CA TYR A 147 12.99 4.21 14.59
C TYR A 147 11.88 4.61 15.58
N PRO A 148 12.25 5.29 16.68
CA PRO A 148 11.28 5.85 17.61
C PRO A 148 10.24 6.71 16.89
N GLY A 149 9.01 6.71 17.37
CA GLY A 149 7.89 7.46 16.78
C GLY A 149 7.23 6.79 15.57
N ILE A 150 7.88 5.83 14.92
CA ILE A 150 7.30 5.02 13.82
C ILE A 150 7.41 3.52 14.07
N THR A 151 7.71 3.10 15.29
CA THR A 151 7.97 1.70 15.64
C THR A 151 6.85 0.78 15.17
N LEU A 152 5.60 1.08 15.53
CA LEU A 152 4.46 0.25 15.15
C LEU A 152 4.29 0.22 13.63
N TYR A 153 4.30 1.38 12.99
CA TYR A 153 4.19 1.49 11.52
C TYR A 153 5.30 0.69 10.81
N ALA A 154 6.55 0.90 11.20
CA ALA A 154 7.70 0.21 10.61
C ALA A 154 7.60 -1.32 10.79
N SER A 155 7.14 -1.77 11.95
CA SER A 155 6.94 -3.19 12.26
C SER A 155 5.87 -3.81 11.38
N THR A 156 4.72 -3.15 11.20
CA THR A 156 3.65 -3.64 10.29
C THR A 156 4.13 -3.69 8.83
N LYS A 157 4.90 -2.71 8.39
CA LYS A 157 5.45 -2.68 7.02
C LYS A 157 6.56 -3.72 6.82
N ARG A 158 7.33 -4.06 7.87
CA ARG A 158 8.28 -5.17 7.84
C ARG A 158 7.57 -6.52 7.78
N TYR A 159 6.51 -6.71 8.57
CA TYR A 159 5.64 -7.88 8.47
C TYR A 159 5.20 -8.09 7.02
N LEU A 160 4.56 -7.07 6.42
CA LEU A 160 4.00 -7.18 5.08
C LEU A 160 5.07 -7.49 4.02
N LYS A 161 6.28 -6.93 4.17
CA LYS A 161 7.41 -7.26 3.31
C LYS A 161 7.84 -8.73 3.45
N SER A 162 7.97 -9.24 4.67
CA SER A 162 8.35 -10.64 4.93
C SER A 162 7.27 -11.60 4.43
N PHE A 163 6.01 -11.35 4.79
CA PHE A 163 4.85 -12.09 4.35
C PHE A 163 4.75 -12.20 2.82
N SER A 164 4.88 -11.07 2.12
CA SER A 164 4.81 -11.05 0.66
C SER A 164 5.88 -11.90 -0.01
N ARG A 165 7.08 -11.94 0.57
CA ARG A 165 8.18 -12.76 0.04
C ARG A 165 7.93 -14.25 0.24
N GLY A 166 7.42 -14.65 1.43
CA GLY A 166 7.01 -16.03 1.70
C GLY A 166 5.89 -16.47 0.77
N LEU A 167 4.80 -15.69 0.73
CA LEU A 167 3.64 -15.96 -0.12
C LEU A 167 4.00 -16.06 -1.62
N ARG A 168 4.95 -15.25 -2.08
CA ARG A 168 5.46 -15.38 -3.45
C ARG A 168 6.06 -16.76 -3.70
N SER A 169 6.88 -17.26 -2.79
CA SER A 169 7.50 -18.58 -2.95
C SER A 169 6.46 -19.70 -2.97
N GLU A 170 5.40 -19.58 -2.16
CA GLU A 170 4.30 -20.54 -2.12
C GLU A 170 3.43 -20.54 -3.39
N LEU A 171 3.33 -19.39 -4.08
CA LEU A 171 2.43 -19.20 -5.22
C LEU A 171 3.13 -19.23 -6.58
N LEU A 172 4.46 -19.26 -6.61
CA LEU A 172 5.24 -19.13 -7.85
C LEU A 172 4.90 -20.25 -8.85
N ASP A 173 4.84 -21.50 -8.40
CA ASP A 173 4.58 -22.67 -9.22
C ASP A 173 3.12 -22.75 -9.72
N TYR A 174 2.26 -21.88 -9.16
CA TYR A 174 0.87 -21.74 -9.56
C TYR A 174 0.62 -20.56 -10.50
N GLY A 175 1.68 -19.95 -11.05
CA GLY A 175 1.55 -18.82 -11.99
C GLY A 175 1.03 -17.53 -11.36
N VAL A 176 1.08 -17.40 -10.03
CA VAL A 176 0.64 -16.19 -9.33
C VAL A 176 1.84 -15.34 -8.92
N SER A 177 1.85 -14.08 -9.38
CA SER A 177 2.92 -13.14 -9.05
C SER A 177 2.60 -12.36 -7.78
N VAL A 178 3.51 -12.35 -6.82
CA VAL A 178 3.41 -11.49 -5.63
C VAL A 178 4.58 -10.52 -5.61
N THR A 179 4.28 -9.22 -5.55
CA THR A 179 5.27 -8.14 -5.50
C THR A 179 5.05 -7.29 -4.25
N VAL A 180 6.13 -7.02 -3.52
CA VAL A 180 6.10 -6.03 -2.44
C VAL A 180 6.80 -4.75 -2.85
N LEU A 181 6.10 -3.62 -2.69
CA LEU A 181 6.64 -2.31 -2.98
C LEU A 181 7.02 -1.59 -1.70
N CYS A 182 8.26 -1.12 -1.60
CA CYS A 182 8.80 -0.43 -0.43
C CYS A 182 9.21 1.01 -0.78
N PRO A 183 8.27 1.93 -1.04
CA PRO A 183 8.61 3.30 -1.41
C PRO A 183 9.20 4.07 -0.23
N GLY A 184 10.03 5.06 -0.54
CA GLY A 184 10.33 6.17 0.35
C GLY A 184 9.17 7.16 0.42
N ALA A 185 9.46 8.43 0.68
CA ALA A 185 8.43 9.46 0.73
C ALA A 185 7.73 9.64 -0.64
N VAL A 186 6.40 9.73 -0.61
CA VAL A 186 5.55 9.95 -1.78
C VAL A 186 4.75 11.22 -1.57
N ALA A 187 4.62 12.04 -2.60
CA ALA A 187 3.96 13.34 -2.54
C ALA A 187 2.43 13.19 -2.46
N THR A 188 1.93 12.75 -1.32
CA THR A 188 0.51 12.64 -0.97
C THR A 188 0.17 13.59 0.17
N ASN A 189 -1.07 13.60 0.61
CA ASN A 189 -1.50 14.36 1.79
C ASN A 189 -1.12 13.69 3.12
N LEU A 190 -0.50 12.50 3.08
CA LEU A 190 -0.12 11.73 4.26
C LEU A 190 0.82 12.50 5.23
N TYR A 191 1.62 13.41 4.71
CA TYR A 191 2.64 14.14 5.49
C TYR A 191 2.26 15.59 5.82
N ASN A 192 1.07 16.06 5.46
CA ASN A 192 0.61 17.46 5.68
C ASN A 192 1.62 18.55 5.26
N LEU A 193 2.43 18.28 4.23
CA LEU A 193 3.41 19.25 3.71
C LEU A 193 2.74 20.26 2.76
N SER A 194 3.24 21.50 2.76
CA SER A 194 2.81 22.51 1.78
C SER A 194 3.19 22.09 0.35
N ASN A 195 2.44 22.57 -0.63
CA ASN A 195 2.67 22.22 -2.04
C ASN A 195 4.07 22.64 -2.52
N ASN A 196 4.60 23.76 -2.02
CA ASN A 196 5.94 24.24 -2.36
C ASN A 196 7.03 23.27 -1.86
N LEU A 197 6.89 22.80 -0.61
CA LEU A 197 7.82 21.82 -0.03
C LEU A 197 7.72 20.47 -0.74
N LYS A 198 6.51 20.00 -1.09
CA LYS A 198 6.32 18.79 -1.91
C LYS A 198 7.02 18.91 -3.25
N THR A 199 6.85 20.05 -3.95
CA THR A 199 7.47 20.30 -5.26
C THR A 199 9.00 20.31 -5.17
N LEU A 200 9.56 20.97 -4.16
CA LEU A 200 11.00 20.99 -3.93
C LEU A 200 11.53 19.58 -3.63
N ALA A 201 10.88 18.83 -2.74
CA ALA A 201 11.28 17.48 -2.39
C ALA A 201 11.21 16.50 -3.59
N ILE A 202 10.25 16.70 -4.50
CA ILE A 202 10.17 15.95 -5.76
C ILE A 202 11.35 16.31 -6.68
N ARG A 203 11.67 17.60 -6.84
CA ARG A 203 12.81 18.06 -7.67
C ARG A 203 14.14 17.50 -7.14
N LEU A 204 14.31 17.42 -5.84
CA LEU A 204 15.51 16.86 -5.21
C LEU A 204 15.54 15.32 -5.23
N GLY A 205 14.51 14.65 -5.74
CA GLY A 205 14.42 13.18 -5.78
C GLY A 205 14.17 12.52 -4.41
N ILE A 206 13.89 13.30 -3.37
CA ILE A 206 13.55 12.83 -2.02
C ILE A 206 12.14 12.23 -1.99
N MET A 207 11.20 12.88 -2.69
CA MET A 207 9.82 12.40 -2.83
C MET A 207 9.53 11.96 -4.28
N MET A 208 8.64 10.99 -4.41
CA MET A 208 8.17 10.52 -5.73
C MET A 208 6.70 10.92 -5.92
N ARG A 209 6.30 11.21 -7.17
CA ARG A 209 4.89 11.42 -7.52
C ARG A 209 4.13 10.09 -7.45
N PRO A 210 2.86 10.08 -6.97
CA PRO A 210 2.04 8.87 -6.89
C PRO A 210 1.92 8.12 -8.23
N GLU A 211 1.72 8.85 -9.34
CA GLU A 211 1.54 8.27 -10.67
C GLU A 211 2.82 7.53 -11.13
N LYS A 212 3.99 8.13 -10.89
CA LYS A 212 5.27 7.51 -11.21
C LYS A 212 5.52 6.26 -10.37
N LEU A 213 5.08 6.28 -9.10
CA LEU A 213 5.16 5.13 -8.21
C LEU A 213 4.25 4.01 -8.69
N ALA A 214 2.97 4.31 -8.98
CA ALA A 214 1.97 3.35 -9.46
C ALA A 214 2.46 2.66 -10.74
N LYS A 215 2.88 3.43 -11.75
CA LYS A 215 3.43 2.89 -12.99
C LYS A 215 4.61 1.94 -12.76
N LYS A 216 5.55 2.33 -11.87
CA LYS A 216 6.70 1.46 -11.52
C LYS A 216 6.26 0.20 -10.78
N GLY A 217 5.29 0.31 -9.87
CA GLY A 217 4.74 -0.80 -9.09
C GLY A 217 4.04 -1.83 -9.98
N ILE A 218 3.12 -1.38 -10.83
CA ILE A 218 2.39 -2.26 -11.75
C ILE A 218 3.34 -2.90 -12.78
N ASN A 219 4.31 -2.15 -13.32
CA ASN A 219 5.32 -2.73 -14.18
C ASN A 219 6.15 -3.80 -13.45
N ALA A 220 6.56 -3.56 -12.21
CA ALA A 220 7.31 -4.56 -11.44
C ALA A 220 6.47 -5.82 -11.19
N LEU A 221 5.17 -5.66 -10.91
CA LEU A 221 4.23 -6.76 -10.70
C LEU A 221 4.08 -7.63 -11.96
N PHE A 222 3.82 -7.01 -13.11
CA PHE A 222 3.64 -7.74 -14.38
C PHE A 222 4.95 -8.33 -14.95
N HIS A 223 6.11 -7.78 -14.54
CA HIS A 223 7.41 -8.40 -14.82
C HIS A 223 7.86 -9.37 -13.70
N HIS A 224 6.94 -9.84 -12.88
CA HIS A 224 7.16 -10.84 -11.83
C HIS A 224 8.31 -10.51 -10.86
N ARG A 225 8.56 -9.23 -10.55
CA ARG A 225 9.58 -8.84 -9.58
C ARG A 225 9.12 -9.11 -8.16
N ALA A 226 9.94 -9.76 -7.36
CA ALA A 226 9.61 -10.09 -5.97
C ALA A 226 9.46 -8.83 -5.09
N SER A 227 10.31 -7.83 -5.30
CA SER A 227 10.28 -6.59 -4.53
C SER A 227 10.80 -5.41 -5.34
N LEU A 228 10.32 -4.21 -5.00
CA LEU A 228 10.82 -2.97 -5.59
C LEU A 228 11.03 -1.92 -4.51
N LEU A 229 12.25 -1.37 -4.43
CA LEU A 229 12.59 -0.13 -3.72
C LEU A 229 12.78 0.97 -4.78
N PRO A 230 11.77 1.83 -5.00
CA PRO A 230 11.84 2.85 -6.04
C PRO A 230 12.64 4.07 -5.59
N GLY A 231 13.35 4.67 -6.54
CA GLY A 231 14.19 5.86 -6.31
C GLY A 231 15.66 5.52 -6.06
N LEU A 232 16.55 6.19 -6.80
CA LEU A 232 18.00 5.99 -6.65
C LEU A 232 18.46 6.45 -5.27
N PHE A 233 17.98 7.60 -4.83
CA PHE A 233 18.26 8.14 -3.49
C PHE A 233 17.94 7.11 -2.40
N ASN A 234 16.75 6.50 -2.44
CA ASN A 234 16.36 5.48 -1.46
C ASN A 234 17.26 4.24 -1.49
N LYS A 235 17.70 3.81 -2.67
CA LYS A 235 18.60 2.65 -2.81
C LYS A 235 19.98 2.91 -2.21
N ILE A 236 20.49 4.14 -2.31
CA ILE A 236 21.79 4.53 -1.76
C ILE A 236 21.68 4.80 -0.26
N CYS A 237 20.69 5.56 0.17
CA CYS A 237 20.56 5.98 1.56
C CYS A 237 20.11 4.87 2.51
N THR A 238 19.25 3.94 2.05
CA THR A 238 18.71 2.90 2.94
C THR A 238 19.79 2.04 3.61
N PRO A 239 20.79 1.47 2.89
CA PRO A 239 21.86 0.72 3.53
C PRO A 239 22.65 1.53 4.55
N LEU A 240 22.94 2.80 4.23
CA LEU A 240 23.69 3.69 5.12
C LEU A 240 22.92 3.96 6.41
N VAL A 241 21.62 4.25 6.29
CA VAL A 241 20.76 4.51 7.45
C VAL A 241 20.54 3.27 8.29
N MET A 242 20.50 2.08 7.71
CA MET A 242 20.44 0.81 8.44
C MET A 242 21.67 0.53 9.31
N LEU A 243 22.82 1.08 8.95
CA LEU A 243 24.06 0.94 9.70
C LEU A 243 24.19 1.92 10.86
N LEU A 244 23.27 2.90 10.97
CA LEU A 244 23.32 3.88 12.06
C LEU A 244 23.06 3.20 13.42
N PRO A 245 23.95 3.39 14.41
CA PRO A 245 23.71 2.89 15.76
C PRO A 245 22.42 3.46 16.34
N HIS A 246 21.60 2.62 16.98
CA HIS A 246 20.34 3.06 17.59
C HIS A 246 20.52 4.20 18.61
N GLY A 247 21.65 4.25 19.33
CA GLY A 247 21.99 5.35 20.24
C GLY A 247 22.08 6.70 19.52
N LEU A 248 22.73 6.72 18.33
CA LEU A 248 22.86 7.92 17.52
C LEU A 248 21.50 8.37 16.97
N VAL A 249 20.70 7.44 16.47
CA VAL A 249 19.34 7.75 16.01
C VAL A 249 18.50 8.35 17.14
N ARG A 250 18.52 7.74 18.33
CA ARG A 250 17.83 8.24 19.52
C ARG A 250 18.30 9.64 19.90
N TRP A 251 19.61 9.90 19.86
CA TRP A 251 20.19 11.20 20.14
C TRP A 251 19.71 12.26 19.13
N ILE A 252 19.77 11.98 17.82
CA ILE A 252 19.28 12.88 16.76
C ILE A 252 17.80 13.19 16.98
N MET A 253 16.97 12.19 17.23
CA MET A 253 15.53 12.36 17.42
C MET A 253 15.20 13.25 18.64
N ARG A 254 15.98 13.12 19.71
CA ARG A 254 15.82 13.94 20.92
C ARG A 254 16.27 15.40 20.72
N THR A 255 17.36 15.61 19.99
CA THR A 255 17.91 16.97 19.77
C THR A 255 17.11 17.74 18.73
N THR A 256 16.57 17.07 17.71
CA THR A 256 15.80 17.72 16.64
C THR A 256 14.34 17.98 17.01
N LYS A 257 13.87 17.54 18.21
CA LYS A 257 12.46 17.63 18.64
C LYS A 257 11.46 17.07 17.61
N LEU A 258 11.92 16.24 16.69
CA LEU A 258 11.08 15.58 15.68
C LEU A 258 10.03 14.65 16.30
N VAL A 259 10.31 14.17 17.50
CA VAL A 259 9.35 13.47 18.37
C VAL A 259 9.29 14.23 19.68
N LYS A 260 8.12 14.58 20.16
CA LYS A 260 7.91 14.91 21.58
C LYS A 260 8.09 13.60 22.35
N LEU A 261 9.33 13.29 22.70
CA LEU A 261 9.64 12.24 23.67
C LEU A 261 9.38 12.88 25.02
N ASP A 262 8.26 12.58 25.68
CA ASP A 262 8.06 12.97 27.07
C ASP A 262 9.19 12.37 27.91
N ARG A 263 9.73 13.20 28.83
CA ARG A 263 10.83 12.85 29.73
C ARG A 263 10.29 12.02 30.88
#